data_fda7071fc6cb6a595f1e2838b14a8612
#
_entry.id   fda7071fc6cb6a595f1e2838b14a8612
#
_cell.length_a   1.000
_cell.length_b   1.000
_cell.length_c   1.000
_cell.angle_alpha   90.00
_cell.angle_beta   90.00
_cell.angle_gamma   90.00
#
_symmetry.space_group_name_H-M   'P 1'
#
loop_
_entity.id
_entity.type
_entity.pdbx_description
1 polymer ?
#
loop_
_entity_poly.entity_id
_entity_poly.type
_entity_poly.pdbx_seq_one_letter_code
_entity_poly.pdbx_strand_id
1 'polypeptide(L)'
;MPAYDTFKTRSAPMPNLENLKKQAKLYVRWHREGQLTVAAMIRAALPGFRELSVQEILDRPFKLADALEMAAKRSGFESWQALKQGLEPVEPTAPVSYPSQPILLNVEPQLFVTDFKRALAFFTDKLGFKVGYTYGDPPFYGEVVRDGARLNLRLVARPVLDHTVGGDLLSAAILVSNAKQLFLEFQGRDVIFHQTLRRAPWHGQGQGGFIVADPDGNLIDFGGRTD
;
A
#
# COMPACT_ATOMS: atom_id res chain seq x y z
N MET A 1 -22.69 21.97 -16.16
CA MET A 1 -22.24 21.14 -15.05
C MET A 1 -22.41 19.68 -15.47
N PRO A 2 -21.36 18.93 -15.83
CA PRO A 2 -21.49 17.50 -16.06
C PRO A 2 -21.41 16.79 -14.69
N ALA A 3 -22.37 15.92 -14.42
CA ALA A 3 -22.46 15.06 -13.28
C ALA A 3 -21.28 14.08 -13.28
N TYR A 4 -20.55 14.01 -12.16
CA TYR A 4 -19.56 12.95 -11.91
C TYR A 4 -20.32 11.68 -11.59
N ASP A 5 -20.31 10.78 -12.56
CA ASP A 5 -20.97 9.49 -12.49
C ASP A 5 -20.18 8.53 -11.59
N THR A 6 -20.95 7.90 -10.74
CA THR A 6 -20.65 6.81 -9.80
C THR A 6 -19.38 6.00 -10.06
N PHE A 7 -18.51 5.99 -9.04
CA PHE A 7 -17.39 5.05 -8.89
C PHE A 7 -17.90 3.59 -8.96
N LYS A 8 -17.80 2.99 -10.12
CA LYS A 8 -17.84 1.53 -10.25
C LYS A 8 -16.70 0.94 -9.44
N THR A 9 -17.04 0.09 -8.49
CA THR A 9 -16.11 -0.81 -7.79
C THR A 9 -15.13 -1.39 -8.80
N ARG A 10 -13.87 -0.97 -8.70
CA ARG A 10 -12.79 -1.51 -9.51
C ARG A 10 -12.62 -2.98 -9.13
N SER A 11 -13.03 -3.87 -9.99
CA SER A 11 -12.59 -5.26 -9.98
C SER A 11 -11.07 -5.26 -9.87
N ALA A 12 -10.53 -6.02 -8.92
CA ALA A 12 -9.09 -6.18 -8.79
C ALA A 12 -8.48 -6.51 -10.17
N PRO A 13 -7.34 -5.89 -10.55
CA PRO A 13 -6.75 -6.17 -11.85
C PRO A 13 -6.51 -7.67 -11.97
N MET A 14 -6.99 -8.27 -13.08
CA MET A 14 -6.80 -9.69 -13.36
C MET A 14 -5.31 -10.03 -13.25
N PRO A 15 -4.96 -11.03 -12.45
CA PRO A 15 -3.56 -11.36 -12.22
C PRO A 15 -2.91 -11.83 -13.53
N ASN A 16 -1.85 -11.14 -13.95
CA ASN A 16 -1.06 -11.54 -15.10
C ASN A 16 -0.31 -12.84 -14.79
N LEU A 17 -0.56 -13.90 -15.57
CA LEU A 17 0.02 -15.23 -15.39
C LEU A 17 1.56 -15.20 -15.30
N GLU A 18 2.22 -14.38 -16.11
CA GLU A 18 3.68 -14.22 -16.10
C GLU A 18 4.17 -13.58 -14.79
N ASN A 19 3.45 -12.62 -14.26
CA ASN A 19 3.78 -12.00 -12.97
C ASN A 19 3.61 -13.01 -11.82
N LEU A 20 2.58 -13.83 -11.85
CA LEU A 20 2.37 -14.89 -10.85
C LEU A 20 3.46 -15.97 -10.92
N LYS A 21 3.92 -16.34 -12.11
CA LYS A 21 5.07 -17.25 -12.28
C LYS A 21 6.37 -16.64 -11.71
N LYS A 22 6.62 -15.34 -11.95
CA LYS A 22 7.77 -14.63 -11.36
C LYS A 22 7.67 -14.60 -9.84
N GLN A 23 6.49 -14.34 -9.31
CA GLN A 23 6.22 -14.33 -7.87
C GLN A 23 6.44 -15.73 -7.24
N ALA A 24 5.96 -16.79 -7.89
CA ALA A 24 6.19 -18.16 -7.43
C ALA A 24 7.68 -18.51 -7.37
N LYS A 25 8.48 -18.12 -8.38
CA LYS A 25 9.94 -18.29 -8.36
C LYS A 25 10.59 -17.53 -7.19
N LEU A 26 10.06 -16.33 -6.88
CA LEU A 26 10.54 -15.53 -5.75
C LEU A 26 10.24 -16.22 -4.41
N TYR A 27 9.06 -16.82 -4.25
CA TYR A 27 8.70 -17.59 -3.05
C TYR A 27 9.62 -18.81 -2.84
N VAL A 28 9.95 -19.54 -3.91
CA VAL A 28 10.92 -20.66 -3.83
C VAL A 28 12.29 -20.16 -3.39
N ARG A 29 12.75 -19.02 -3.93
CA ARG A 29 14.02 -18.42 -3.53
C ARG A 29 14.02 -18.02 -2.06
N TRP A 30 13.01 -17.31 -1.60
CA TRP A 30 12.89 -16.87 -0.20
C TRP A 30 12.82 -18.04 0.78
N HIS A 31 12.14 -19.13 0.40
CA HIS A 31 12.11 -20.34 1.20
C HIS A 31 13.52 -20.96 1.32
N ARG A 32 14.27 -21.05 0.22
CA ARG A 32 15.66 -21.55 0.22
C ARG A 32 16.59 -20.66 1.05
N GLU A 33 16.32 -19.36 1.08
CA GLU A 33 17.08 -18.39 1.88
C GLU A 33 16.66 -18.38 3.37
N GLY A 34 15.74 -19.25 3.78
CA GLY A 34 15.28 -19.36 5.17
C GLY A 34 14.47 -18.15 5.68
N GLN A 35 13.81 -17.40 4.80
CA GLN A 35 13.05 -16.22 5.20
C GLN A 35 11.79 -16.62 5.97
N LEU A 36 11.68 -16.20 7.24
CA LEU A 36 10.57 -16.55 8.13
C LEU A 36 9.20 -16.09 7.58
N THR A 37 9.17 -14.97 6.87
CA THR A 37 7.94 -14.41 6.29
C THR A 37 7.32 -15.34 5.25
N VAL A 38 8.13 -16.01 4.41
CA VAL A 38 7.59 -16.93 3.41
C VAL A 38 7.03 -18.20 4.07
N ALA A 39 7.59 -18.68 5.17
CA ALA A 39 7.05 -19.83 5.89
C ALA A 39 5.65 -19.54 6.46
N ALA A 40 5.43 -18.34 7.02
CA ALA A 40 4.12 -17.90 7.47
C ALA A 40 3.12 -17.83 6.30
N MET A 41 3.55 -17.32 5.14
CA MET A 41 2.73 -17.26 3.93
C MET A 41 2.36 -18.64 3.39
N ILE A 42 3.29 -19.60 3.40
CA ILE A 42 3.08 -21.00 3.01
C ILE A 42 2.04 -21.64 3.91
N ARG A 43 2.20 -21.49 5.24
CA ARG A 43 1.26 -22.03 6.23
C ARG A 43 -0.16 -21.51 6.04
N ALA A 44 -0.31 -20.21 5.77
CA ALA A 44 -1.61 -19.59 5.57
C ALA A 44 -2.29 -20.06 4.26
N ALA A 45 -1.52 -20.26 3.19
CA ALA A 45 -2.07 -20.54 1.86
C ALA A 45 -2.26 -22.04 1.55
N LEU A 46 -1.39 -22.90 2.08
CA LEU A 46 -1.35 -24.31 1.72
C LEU A 46 -1.83 -25.22 2.86
N PRO A 47 -2.94 -25.97 2.69
CA PRO A 47 -3.49 -26.80 3.75
C PRO A 47 -2.51 -27.81 4.34
N GLY A 48 -1.65 -28.42 3.51
CA GLY A 48 -0.64 -29.39 3.96
C GLY A 48 0.47 -28.85 4.85
N PHE A 49 0.51 -27.53 5.07
CA PHE A 49 1.51 -26.85 5.90
C PHE A 49 0.90 -26.16 7.13
N ARG A 50 -0.42 -26.24 7.33
CA ARG A 50 -1.14 -25.51 8.39
C ARG A 50 -0.68 -25.84 9.80
N GLU A 51 -0.48 -27.13 10.07
CA GLU A 51 -0.13 -27.64 11.39
C GLU A 51 1.37 -27.62 11.68
N LEU A 52 2.19 -27.19 10.71
CA LEU A 52 3.63 -27.19 10.85
C LEU A 52 4.14 -25.90 11.50
N SER A 53 5.16 -26.02 12.31
CA SER A 53 5.93 -24.88 12.82
C SER A 53 6.68 -24.19 11.66
N VAL A 54 7.10 -22.95 11.88
CA VAL A 54 7.88 -22.19 10.90
C VAL A 54 9.17 -22.93 10.50
N GLN A 55 9.84 -23.55 11.50
CA GLN A 55 11.08 -24.29 11.25
C GLN A 55 10.82 -25.54 10.40
N GLU A 56 9.80 -26.32 10.73
CA GLU A 56 9.43 -27.51 9.94
C GLU A 56 9.04 -27.17 8.50
N ILE A 57 8.44 -26.00 8.28
CA ILE A 57 8.12 -25.51 6.92
C ILE A 57 9.40 -25.19 6.15
N LEU A 58 10.38 -24.52 6.79
CA LEU A 58 11.63 -24.15 6.14
C LEU A 58 12.53 -25.38 5.88
N ASP A 59 12.44 -26.41 6.71
CA ASP A 59 13.21 -27.65 6.56
C ASP A 59 12.61 -28.60 5.50
N ARG A 60 11.34 -28.39 5.12
CA ARG A 60 10.67 -29.21 4.08
C ARG A 60 10.99 -28.73 2.67
N PRO A 61 11.09 -29.63 1.68
CA PRO A 61 11.18 -29.25 0.29
C PRO A 61 9.96 -28.42 -0.14
N PHE A 62 10.19 -27.21 -0.64
CA PHE A 62 9.17 -26.34 -1.23
C PHE A 62 9.47 -26.15 -2.72
N LYS A 63 8.65 -26.81 -3.55
CA LYS A 63 8.87 -26.86 -5.00
C LYS A 63 8.15 -25.71 -5.72
N LEU A 64 8.55 -25.48 -6.97
CA LEU A 64 7.87 -24.48 -7.81
C LEU A 64 6.36 -24.77 -7.97
N ALA A 65 5.96 -26.03 -7.99
CA ALA A 65 4.56 -26.42 -8.04
C ALA A 65 3.79 -25.91 -6.81
N ASP A 66 4.35 -26.09 -5.62
CA ASP A 66 3.76 -25.61 -4.36
C ASP A 66 3.67 -24.07 -4.33
N ALA A 67 4.69 -23.42 -4.86
CA ALA A 67 4.72 -21.96 -4.96
C ALA A 67 3.70 -21.41 -5.97
N LEU A 68 3.45 -22.12 -7.07
CA LEU A 68 2.40 -21.77 -8.04
C LEU A 68 1.01 -21.95 -7.44
N GLU A 69 0.77 -23.05 -6.70
CA GLU A 69 -0.47 -23.26 -5.95
C GLU A 69 -0.67 -22.17 -4.90
N MET A 70 0.38 -21.83 -4.16
CA MET A 70 0.34 -20.72 -3.20
C MET A 70 -0.02 -19.40 -3.89
N ALA A 71 0.60 -19.09 -5.04
CA ALA A 71 0.31 -17.87 -5.78
C ALA A 71 -1.14 -17.82 -6.27
N ALA A 72 -1.69 -18.94 -6.75
CA ALA A 72 -3.08 -19.05 -7.18
C ALA A 72 -4.06 -18.82 -6.02
N LYS A 73 -3.86 -19.52 -4.88
CA LYS A 73 -4.72 -19.37 -3.69
C LYS A 73 -4.70 -17.95 -3.14
N ARG A 74 -3.53 -17.30 -3.12
CA ARG A 74 -3.39 -15.89 -2.72
C ARG A 74 -4.05 -14.91 -3.69
N SER A 75 -4.30 -15.34 -4.93
CA SER A 75 -5.04 -14.56 -5.94
C SER A 75 -6.54 -14.89 -5.97
N GLY A 76 -7.04 -15.67 -4.99
CA GLY A 76 -8.46 -16.00 -4.86
C GLY A 76 -8.92 -17.20 -5.66
N PHE A 77 -8.01 -18.00 -6.23
CA PHE A 77 -8.32 -19.21 -6.99
C PHE A 77 -8.07 -20.46 -6.16
N GLU A 78 -8.86 -21.51 -6.36
CA GLU A 78 -8.72 -22.77 -5.62
C GLU A 78 -7.42 -23.51 -5.93
N SER A 79 -6.91 -23.39 -7.16
CA SER A 79 -5.68 -24.04 -7.61
C SER A 79 -5.01 -23.27 -8.75
N TRP A 80 -3.74 -23.59 -9.04
CA TRP A 80 -3.04 -23.07 -10.23
C TRP A 80 -3.73 -23.46 -11.54
N GLN A 81 -4.36 -24.65 -11.57
CA GLN A 81 -5.12 -25.09 -12.73
C GLN A 81 -6.41 -24.26 -12.92
N ALA A 82 -7.16 -24.02 -11.84
CA ALA A 82 -8.35 -23.17 -11.87
C ALA A 82 -8.02 -21.75 -12.31
N LEU A 83 -6.89 -21.21 -11.83
CA LEU A 83 -6.40 -19.91 -12.25
C LEU A 83 -6.08 -19.87 -13.75
N LYS A 84 -5.42 -20.90 -14.30
CA LYS A 84 -5.15 -20.96 -15.74
C LYS A 84 -6.43 -21.03 -16.58
N GLN A 85 -7.41 -21.83 -16.14
CA GLN A 85 -8.70 -21.95 -16.80
C GLN A 85 -9.55 -20.67 -16.68
N GLY A 86 -9.48 -19.99 -15.54
CA GLY A 86 -10.16 -18.71 -15.32
C GLY A 86 -9.49 -17.52 -16.05
N LEU A 87 -8.27 -17.72 -16.54
CA LEU A 87 -7.52 -16.75 -17.34
C LEU A 87 -7.54 -17.10 -18.84
N GLU A 88 -8.28 -18.14 -19.28
CA GLU A 88 -8.54 -18.32 -20.69
C GLU A 88 -9.22 -17.05 -21.23
N PRO A 89 -8.84 -16.56 -22.43
CA PRO A 89 -9.33 -15.29 -22.91
C PRO A 89 -10.85 -15.36 -23.02
N VAL A 90 -11.55 -14.68 -22.14
CA VAL A 90 -12.88 -14.18 -22.45
C VAL A 90 -12.66 -13.31 -23.69
N GLU A 91 -13.27 -13.69 -24.82
CA GLU A 91 -13.21 -12.88 -26.03
C GLU A 91 -13.41 -11.41 -25.66
N PRO A 92 -12.59 -10.50 -26.14
CA PRO A 92 -12.59 -9.13 -25.68
C PRO A 92 -13.95 -8.51 -25.99
N THR A 93 -14.79 -8.37 -24.97
CA THR A 93 -15.85 -7.37 -25.00
C THR A 93 -15.19 -6.04 -25.26
N ALA A 94 -15.38 -5.50 -26.45
CA ALA A 94 -14.92 -4.25 -27.03
C ALA A 94 -13.61 -3.69 -26.44
N PRO A 95 -12.58 -3.44 -27.23
CA PRO A 95 -11.29 -2.96 -26.75
C PRO A 95 -11.50 -1.69 -25.94
N VAL A 96 -11.15 -1.74 -24.65
CA VAL A 96 -10.92 -0.51 -23.89
C VAL A 96 -9.81 0.19 -24.63
N SER A 97 -10.13 1.27 -25.36
CA SER A 97 -9.14 2.05 -26.09
C SER A 97 -8.27 2.77 -25.06
N TYR A 98 -7.16 2.16 -24.70
CA TYR A 98 -6.10 2.89 -24.02
C TYR A 98 -5.54 3.93 -24.99
N PRO A 99 -5.25 5.15 -24.53
CA PRO A 99 -4.58 6.13 -25.36
C PRO A 99 -3.33 5.49 -25.97
N SER A 100 -3.05 5.77 -27.23
CA SER A 100 -1.93 5.20 -28.00
C SER A 100 -0.55 5.49 -27.39
N GLN A 101 -0.48 6.41 -26.42
CA GLN A 101 0.71 6.71 -25.63
C GLN A 101 0.43 6.41 -24.15
N PRO A 102 1.36 5.75 -23.43
CA PRO A 102 1.22 5.54 -21.99
C PRO A 102 1.20 6.88 -21.25
N ILE A 103 0.26 7.02 -20.34
CA ILE A 103 0.15 8.19 -19.46
C ILE A 103 0.42 7.79 -18.03
N LEU A 104 1.11 8.65 -17.28
CA LEU A 104 1.26 8.49 -15.83
C LEU A 104 -0.06 8.91 -15.17
N LEU A 105 -0.67 7.99 -14.41
CA LEU A 105 -1.99 8.22 -13.80
C LEU A 105 -1.88 8.80 -12.40
N ASN A 106 -0.94 8.31 -11.60
CA ASN A 106 -0.82 8.65 -10.19
C ASN A 106 0.58 8.34 -9.65
N VAL A 107 0.92 8.95 -8.52
CA VAL A 107 2.08 8.62 -7.69
C VAL A 107 1.56 8.23 -6.31
N GLU A 108 2.01 7.10 -5.79
CA GLU A 108 1.58 6.55 -4.50
C GLU A 108 2.82 6.36 -3.60
N PRO A 109 3.15 7.34 -2.74
CA PRO A 109 4.24 7.21 -1.80
C PRO A 109 4.06 6.00 -0.89
N GLN A 110 5.16 5.29 -0.57
CA GLN A 110 5.15 4.16 0.35
C GLN A 110 5.80 4.55 1.66
N LEU A 111 5.03 4.50 2.74
CA LEU A 111 5.47 4.76 4.11
C LEU A 111 5.80 3.45 4.81
N PHE A 112 6.91 3.41 5.53
CA PHE A 112 7.33 2.25 6.29
C PHE A 112 6.92 2.42 7.75
N VAL A 113 6.22 1.41 8.30
CA VAL A 113 5.64 1.46 9.64
C VAL A 113 6.02 0.20 10.43
N THR A 114 6.25 0.33 11.73
CA THR A 114 6.62 -0.79 12.61
C THR A 114 5.42 -1.44 13.29
N ASP A 115 4.28 -0.75 13.33
CA ASP A 115 3.00 -1.24 13.80
C ASP A 115 1.90 -0.85 12.82
N PHE A 116 1.44 -1.82 12.03
CA PHE A 116 0.48 -1.60 10.96
C PHE A 116 -0.89 -1.13 11.47
N LYS A 117 -1.36 -1.67 12.59
CA LYS A 117 -2.65 -1.30 13.19
C LYS A 117 -2.61 0.13 13.75
N ARG A 118 -1.53 0.49 14.43
CA ARG A 118 -1.31 1.85 14.95
C ARG A 118 -1.24 2.87 13.83
N ALA A 119 -0.53 2.55 12.75
CA ALA A 119 -0.45 3.41 11.58
C ALA A 119 -1.83 3.59 10.92
N LEU A 120 -2.59 2.51 10.68
CA LEU A 120 -3.96 2.63 10.14
C LEU A 120 -4.83 3.54 11.00
N ALA A 121 -4.85 3.34 12.32
CA ALA A 121 -5.63 4.15 13.26
C ALA A 121 -5.21 5.64 13.18
N PHE A 122 -3.92 5.93 13.07
CA PHE A 122 -3.44 7.29 12.90
C PHE A 122 -3.99 7.94 11.62
N PHE A 123 -3.87 7.27 10.48
CA PHE A 123 -4.36 7.80 9.21
C PHE A 123 -5.90 7.91 9.18
N THR A 124 -6.63 6.95 9.73
CA THR A 124 -8.09 6.99 9.72
C THR A 124 -8.67 7.96 10.74
N ASP A 125 -8.26 7.87 11.98
CA ASP A 125 -8.91 8.58 13.08
C ASP A 125 -8.38 10.01 13.20
N LYS A 126 -7.07 10.22 13.00
CA LYS A 126 -6.45 11.54 13.11
C LYS A 126 -6.47 12.32 11.79
N LEU A 127 -6.08 11.69 10.68
CA LEU A 127 -5.96 12.39 9.40
C LEU A 127 -7.19 12.25 8.49
N GLY A 128 -8.18 11.43 8.87
CA GLY A 128 -9.45 11.28 8.15
C GLY A 128 -9.33 10.56 6.82
N PHE A 129 -8.30 9.77 6.63
CA PHE A 129 -8.21 8.84 5.50
C PHE A 129 -9.15 7.67 5.69
N LYS A 130 -9.45 6.97 4.62
CA LYS A 130 -10.17 5.68 4.62
C LYS A 130 -9.20 4.58 4.19
N VAL A 131 -9.43 3.38 4.71
CA VAL A 131 -8.69 2.21 4.23
C VAL A 131 -9.17 1.88 2.82
N GLY A 132 -8.25 1.92 1.85
CA GLY A 132 -8.52 1.50 0.48
C GLY A 132 -8.51 -0.02 0.36
N TYR A 133 -7.44 -0.64 0.84
CA TYR A 133 -7.31 -2.09 0.98
C TYR A 133 -6.24 -2.43 2.01
N THR A 134 -6.27 -3.68 2.48
CA THR A 134 -5.18 -4.28 3.27
C THR A 134 -4.80 -5.63 2.69
N TYR A 135 -3.54 -6.02 2.89
CA TYR A 135 -3.00 -7.26 2.39
C TYR A 135 -2.22 -8.01 3.48
N GLY A 136 -2.48 -9.32 3.58
CA GLY A 136 -1.91 -10.21 4.58
C GLY A 136 -2.86 -10.49 5.74
N ASP A 137 -2.59 -11.60 6.45
CA ASP A 137 -3.27 -11.96 7.70
C ASP A 137 -2.19 -12.53 8.65
N PRO A 138 -1.76 -11.76 9.67
CA PRO A 138 -2.13 -10.35 9.94
C PRO A 138 -1.67 -9.40 8.81
N PRO A 139 -2.35 -8.24 8.63
CA PRO A 139 -2.02 -7.28 7.59
C PRO A 139 -0.60 -6.73 7.72
N PHE A 140 0.14 -6.67 6.62
CA PHE A 140 1.50 -6.11 6.56
C PHE A 140 1.69 -5.09 5.44
N TYR A 141 0.70 -4.90 4.59
CA TYR A 141 0.67 -3.92 3.53
C TYR A 141 -0.76 -3.42 3.32
N GLY A 142 -0.93 -2.16 2.92
CA GLY A 142 -2.23 -1.61 2.59
C GLY A 142 -2.15 -0.19 2.08
N GLU A 143 -3.29 0.31 1.66
CA GLU A 143 -3.47 1.66 1.14
C GLU A 143 -4.44 2.43 2.03
N VAL A 144 -4.12 3.69 2.28
CA VAL A 144 -5.04 4.68 2.84
C VAL A 144 -5.31 5.77 1.80
N VAL A 145 -6.56 6.17 1.68
CA VAL A 145 -7.02 7.12 0.66
C VAL A 145 -7.85 8.24 1.29
N ARG A 146 -7.61 9.47 0.83
CA ARG A 146 -8.46 10.62 1.16
C ARG A 146 -8.51 11.54 -0.05
N ASP A 147 -9.72 11.78 -0.56
CA ASP A 147 -9.94 12.55 -1.80
C ASP A 147 -9.07 12.00 -2.95
N GLY A 148 -8.17 12.80 -3.50
CA GLY A 148 -7.21 12.38 -4.53
C GLY A 148 -5.88 11.82 -3.98
N ALA A 149 -5.63 11.90 -2.67
CA ALA A 149 -4.38 11.44 -2.07
C ALA A 149 -4.43 9.93 -1.77
N ARG A 150 -3.33 9.22 -2.09
CA ARG A 150 -3.13 7.80 -1.82
C ARG A 150 -1.77 7.59 -1.20
N LEU A 151 -1.71 6.83 -0.11
CA LEU A 151 -0.49 6.46 0.56
C LEU A 151 -0.49 4.96 0.82
N ASN A 152 0.62 4.30 0.49
CA ASN A 152 0.82 2.90 0.80
C ASN A 152 1.54 2.75 2.13
N LEU A 153 1.05 1.88 3.00
CA LEU A 153 1.67 1.53 4.27
C LEU A 153 2.31 0.15 4.17
N ARG A 154 3.57 0.03 4.58
CA ARG A 154 4.29 -1.24 4.59
C ARG A 154 4.87 -1.53 5.97
N LEU A 155 4.49 -2.66 6.55
CA LEU A 155 5.06 -3.14 7.80
C LEU A 155 6.53 -3.54 7.61
N VAL A 156 7.38 -3.06 8.50
CA VAL A 156 8.80 -3.40 8.59
C VAL A 156 9.15 -3.78 10.02
N ALA A 157 10.20 -4.58 10.20
CA ALA A 157 10.59 -5.07 11.52
C ALA A 157 11.23 -3.99 12.42
N ARG A 158 11.75 -2.93 11.84
CA ARG A 158 12.41 -1.81 12.53
C ARG A 158 12.27 -0.53 11.70
N PRO A 159 12.36 0.66 12.32
CA PRO A 159 12.30 1.92 11.62
C PRO A 159 13.34 1.97 10.47
N VAL A 160 12.93 2.54 9.35
CA VAL A 160 13.78 2.68 8.15
C VAL A 160 14.37 4.08 8.08
N LEU A 161 13.69 5.09 8.66
CA LEU A 161 14.14 6.45 8.67
C LEU A 161 15.16 6.67 9.78
N ASP A 162 16.30 7.24 9.42
CA ASP A 162 17.31 7.70 10.37
C ASP A 162 17.10 9.20 10.66
N HIS A 163 16.45 9.48 11.78
CA HIS A 163 16.17 10.85 12.22
C HIS A 163 17.42 11.58 12.77
N THR A 164 18.58 10.92 12.83
CA THR A 164 19.85 11.57 13.24
C THR A 164 20.52 12.29 12.09
N VAL A 165 20.14 11.99 10.85
CA VAL A 165 20.56 12.73 9.66
C VAL A 165 19.78 14.04 9.62
N GLY A 166 20.45 15.16 9.87
CA GLY A 166 19.81 16.47 9.99
C GLY A 166 18.98 16.88 8.77
N GLY A 167 17.86 17.56 9.03
CA GLY A 167 16.90 18.07 8.05
C GLY A 167 15.57 17.32 8.06
N ASP A 168 14.53 17.97 7.55
CA ASP A 168 13.20 17.37 7.41
C ASP A 168 13.16 16.46 6.18
N LEU A 169 13.34 15.15 6.38
CA LEU A 169 13.22 14.15 5.32
C LEU A 169 11.73 13.84 5.09
N LEU A 170 11.13 14.52 4.13
CA LEU A 170 9.73 14.30 3.78
C LEU A 170 9.53 12.92 3.14
N SER A 171 8.63 12.13 3.72
CA SER A 171 8.21 10.84 3.16
C SER A 171 7.13 11.02 2.08
N ALA A 172 6.33 12.08 2.20
CA ALA A 172 5.32 12.45 1.21
C ALA A 172 5.03 13.95 1.27
N ALA A 173 4.62 14.52 0.12
CA ALA A 173 4.06 15.86 0.03
C ALA A 173 2.69 15.79 -0.65
N ILE A 174 1.67 16.37 -0.02
CA ILE A 174 0.29 16.36 -0.47
C ILE A 174 -0.16 17.80 -0.71
N LEU A 175 -0.55 18.09 -1.95
CA LEU A 175 -1.13 19.39 -2.29
C LEU A 175 -2.61 19.39 -1.89
N VAL A 176 -3.02 20.43 -1.16
CA VAL A 176 -4.39 20.61 -0.69
C VAL A 176 -4.98 21.94 -1.17
N SER A 177 -6.26 21.96 -1.40
CA SER A 177 -6.96 23.19 -1.86
C SER A 177 -6.88 24.33 -0.84
N ASN A 178 -6.88 24.00 0.47
CA ASN A 178 -6.78 24.95 1.56
C ASN A 178 -6.05 24.34 2.77
N ALA A 179 -4.77 24.67 2.92
CA ALA A 179 -3.91 24.18 3.99
C ALA A 179 -4.36 24.70 5.37
N LYS A 180 -4.89 25.92 5.44
CA LYS A 180 -5.38 26.50 6.71
C LYS A 180 -6.60 25.74 7.24
N GLN A 181 -7.58 25.43 6.39
CA GLN A 181 -8.75 24.68 6.82
C GLN A 181 -8.39 23.26 7.24
N LEU A 182 -7.51 22.59 6.49
CA LEU A 182 -7.04 21.26 6.85
C LEU A 182 -6.24 21.26 8.16
N PHE A 183 -5.41 22.29 8.39
CA PHE A 183 -4.68 22.46 9.65
C PHE A 183 -5.63 22.56 10.85
N LEU A 184 -6.69 23.37 10.73
CA LEU A 184 -7.71 23.50 11.79
C LEU A 184 -8.51 22.21 12.00
N GLU A 185 -8.80 21.48 10.94
CA GLU A 185 -9.44 20.16 11.04
C GLU A 185 -8.56 19.20 11.84
N PHE A 186 -7.26 19.12 11.52
CA PHE A 186 -6.33 18.24 12.20
C PHE A 186 -6.07 18.67 13.65
N GLN A 187 -6.06 19.97 13.92
CA GLN A 187 -5.99 20.50 15.28
C GLN A 187 -7.21 20.06 16.11
N GLY A 188 -8.41 20.08 15.54
CA GLY A 188 -9.64 19.61 16.20
C GLY A 188 -9.67 18.08 16.42
N ARG A 189 -8.74 17.32 15.82
CA ARG A 189 -8.56 15.88 16.03
C ARG A 189 -7.34 15.55 16.90
N ASP A 190 -6.77 16.52 17.58
CA ASP A 190 -5.58 16.37 18.42
C ASP A 190 -4.39 15.77 17.66
N VAL A 191 -4.15 16.21 16.43
CA VAL A 191 -2.95 15.86 15.68
C VAL A 191 -1.76 16.67 16.22
N ILE A 192 -0.65 15.98 16.48
CA ILE A 192 0.60 16.62 16.86
C ILE A 192 1.34 17.01 15.57
N PHE A 193 1.65 18.29 15.43
CA PHE A 193 2.35 18.80 14.26
C PHE A 193 3.87 18.79 14.48
N HIS A 194 4.59 18.22 13.53
CA HIS A 194 6.05 18.35 13.46
C HIS A 194 6.43 19.80 13.12
N GLN A 195 5.71 20.40 12.17
CA GLN A 195 5.77 21.82 11.86
C GLN A 195 4.36 22.39 11.75
N THR A 196 4.10 23.47 12.50
CA THR A 196 2.81 24.18 12.44
C THR A 196 2.65 24.94 11.12
N LEU A 197 1.42 25.38 10.83
CA LEU A 197 1.11 26.11 9.61
C LEU A 197 2.03 27.34 9.45
N ARG A 198 2.75 27.38 8.33
CA ARG A 198 3.62 28.51 7.94
C ARG A 198 3.26 28.97 6.54
N ARG A 199 3.39 30.30 6.32
CA ARG A 199 3.40 30.83 4.96
C ARG A 199 4.72 30.46 4.28
N ALA A 200 4.65 30.04 3.04
CA ALA A 200 5.78 29.66 2.22
C ALA A 200 5.83 30.53 0.95
N PRO A 201 6.42 31.73 1.00
CA PRO A 201 6.43 32.67 -0.11
C PRO A 201 7.00 32.11 -1.42
N TRP A 202 7.89 31.10 -1.33
CA TRP A 202 8.47 30.41 -2.49
C TRP A 202 7.48 29.52 -3.25
N HIS A 203 6.33 29.21 -2.67
CA HIS A 203 5.21 28.54 -3.36
C HIS A 203 4.21 29.51 -3.98
N GLY A 204 4.43 30.81 -3.88
CA GLY A 204 3.54 31.88 -4.35
C GLY A 204 2.81 32.63 -3.21
N GLN A 205 2.20 33.77 -3.54
CA GLN A 205 1.43 34.54 -2.55
C GLN A 205 0.24 33.72 -2.06
N GLY A 206 -0.03 33.75 -0.75
CA GLY A 206 -1.13 33.01 -0.13
C GLY A 206 -0.92 31.50 -0.04
N GLN A 207 0.29 31.01 -0.30
CA GLN A 207 0.64 29.61 -0.18
C GLN A 207 1.38 29.34 1.14
N GLY A 208 1.24 28.13 1.64
CA GLY A 208 1.91 27.68 2.86
C GLY A 208 1.63 26.20 3.12
N GLY A 209 2.08 25.73 4.27
CA GLY A 209 1.88 24.34 4.62
C GLY A 209 2.24 24.03 6.07
N PHE A 210 2.04 22.79 6.45
CA PHE A 210 2.39 22.25 7.74
C PHE A 210 2.85 20.80 7.59
N ILE A 211 3.63 20.29 8.53
CA ILE A 211 4.15 18.94 8.49
C ILE A 211 3.61 18.15 9.68
N VAL A 212 3.14 16.94 9.40
CA VAL A 212 2.69 15.97 10.39
C VAL A 212 3.66 14.80 10.38
N ALA A 213 4.03 14.30 11.56
CA ALA A 213 4.74 13.04 11.72
C ALA A 213 3.75 11.93 12.05
N ASP A 214 3.84 10.80 11.34
CA ASP A 214 3.11 9.60 11.75
C ASP A 214 3.78 8.95 12.98
N PRO A 215 3.19 7.89 13.60
CA PRO A 215 3.78 7.25 14.77
C PRO A 215 5.15 6.62 14.57
N ASP A 216 5.59 6.43 13.34
CA ASP A 216 6.91 5.88 12.98
C ASP A 216 7.89 6.96 12.48
N GLY A 217 7.46 8.23 12.53
CA GLY A 217 8.27 9.39 12.16
C GLY A 217 8.27 9.70 10.67
N ASN A 218 7.41 9.07 9.85
CA ASN A 218 7.24 9.49 8.47
C ASN A 218 6.69 10.93 8.45
N LEU A 219 7.41 11.84 7.81
CA LEU A 219 7.01 13.24 7.69
C LEU A 219 6.17 13.46 6.44
N ILE A 220 4.96 13.99 6.62
CA ILE A 220 4.01 14.27 5.55
C ILE A 220 3.75 15.77 5.53
N ASP A 221 4.12 16.41 4.43
CA ASP A 221 3.84 17.81 4.18
C ASP A 221 2.46 18.00 3.54
N PHE A 222 1.70 18.94 4.05
CA PHE A 222 0.41 19.37 3.50
C PHE A 222 0.51 20.82 3.07
N GLY A 223 0.74 21.04 1.76
CA GLY A 223 0.95 22.35 1.17
C GLY A 223 -0.27 22.83 0.36
N GLY A 224 -0.57 24.14 0.43
CA GLY A 224 -1.69 24.71 -0.33
C GLY A 224 -1.99 26.16 0.06
N ARG A 225 -3.17 26.65 -0.30
CA ARG A 225 -3.60 27.99 0.07
C ARG A 225 -3.80 28.12 1.58
N THR A 226 -3.47 29.32 2.11
CA THR A 226 -3.55 29.65 3.54
C THR A 226 -4.49 30.81 3.84
N ASP A 227 -5.11 31.37 2.82
CA ASP A 227 -6.09 32.45 2.84
C ASP A 227 -7.52 31.93 2.76
#